data_fb2f163a3bc7d8c396e7471ab09e24dc
#
_entry.id   fb2f163a3bc7d8c396e7471ab09e24dc
#
_cell.length_a   1.000
_cell.length_b   1.000
_cell.length_c   1.000
_cell.angle_alpha   90.00
_cell.angle_beta   90.00
_cell.angle_gamma   90.00
#
_symmetry.space_group_name_H-M   'P 1'
#
loop_
_entity.id
_entity.type
_entity.pdbx_description
1 polymer ?
#
loop_
_entity_poly.entity_id
_entity_poly.type
_entity_poly.pdbx_seq_one_letter_code
_entity_poly.pdbx_strand_id
1 'polypeptide(L)'
;AVGESTEIMYHILDVVLPHAPANKPRYLMGVGTPGNIIEAVARGVDFFDCVMPARNGRHGHLFTWSGVINIKNEKYQRDEQPIDPQCDCPVCQRFSRAYLRHLFKADEMLAMRFAVMHNLYFYNTLMARIRAAIEAGEYEAFRKTYTTMLDTRI
;
A
#
# COMPACT_ATOMS: atom_id res chain seq x y z
N ALA A 1 9.86 14.11 1.38
CA ALA A 1 9.60 14.00 -0.06
C ALA A 1 8.77 15.20 -0.51
N VAL A 2 9.25 15.93 -1.49
CA VAL A 2 8.63 17.18 -1.97
C VAL A 2 8.38 17.16 -3.49
N GLY A 3 8.26 15.97 -4.08
CA GLY A 3 7.97 15.78 -5.52
C GLY A 3 9.17 15.38 -6.36
N GLU A 4 10.30 15.06 -5.74
CA GLU A 4 11.47 14.45 -6.40
C GLU A 4 11.16 13.03 -6.92
N SER A 5 11.97 12.53 -7.84
CA SER A 5 11.86 11.15 -8.30
C SER A 5 12.21 10.16 -7.16
N THR A 6 11.72 8.93 -7.28
CA THR A 6 11.97 7.85 -6.31
C THR A 6 13.48 7.62 -6.11
N GLU A 7 14.26 7.67 -7.18
CA GLU A 7 15.72 7.47 -7.13
C GLU A 7 16.41 8.60 -6.34
N ILE A 8 16.00 9.84 -6.55
CA ILE A 8 16.52 11.00 -5.80
C ILE A 8 16.13 10.87 -4.32
N MET A 9 14.90 10.51 -4.03
CA MET A 9 14.45 10.28 -2.65
C MET A 9 15.31 9.22 -1.96
N TYR A 10 15.57 8.09 -2.60
CA TYR A 10 16.40 7.03 -2.00
C TYR A 10 17.84 7.50 -1.79
N HIS A 11 18.43 8.22 -2.76
CA HIS A 11 19.76 8.79 -2.60
C HIS A 11 19.82 9.76 -1.41
N ILE A 12 18.83 10.63 -1.26
CA ILE A 12 18.76 11.55 -0.11
C ILE A 12 18.68 10.77 1.21
N LEU A 13 17.87 9.71 1.28
CA LEU A 13 17.79 8.85 2.47
C LEU A 13 19.15 8.20 2.78
N ASP A 14 19.85 7.68 1.78
CA ASP A 14 21.17 7.05 1.93
C ASP A 14 22.22 8.03 2.47
N VAL A 15 22.12 9.32 2.10
CA VAL A 15 23.03 10.39 2.59
C VAL A 15 22.64 10.87 3.98
N VAL A 16 21.35 11.07 4.25
CA VAL A 16 20.88 11.75 5.49
C VAL A 16 20.76 10.81 6.69
N LEU A 17 20.25 9.58 6.48
CA LEU A 17 19.95 8.67 7.58
C LEU A 17 21.19 8.24 8.41
N PRO A 18 22.40 8.10 7.85
CA PRO A 18 23.59 7.83 8.65
C PRO A 18 23.92 8.94 9.67
N HIS A 19 23.47 10.17 9.43
CA HIS A 19 23.65 11.31 10.34
C HIS A 19 22.51 11.48 11.34
N ALA A 20 21.41 10.75 11.17
CA ALA A 20 20.28 10.79 12.10
C ALA A 20 20.58 9.98 13.38
N PRO A 21 20.13 10.42 14.56
CA PRO A 21 20.34 9.70 15.81
C PRO A 21 19.80 8.26 15.74
N ALA A 22 20.67 7.27 16.01
CA ALA A 22 20.31 5.86 15.94
C ALA A 22 19.30 5.43 17.03
N ASN A 23 19.23 6.17 18.13
CA ASN A 23 18.35 5.91 19.27
C ASN A 23 17.03 6.71 19.24
N LYS A 24 16.71 7.33 18.12
CA LYS A 24 15.48 8.08 17.90
C LYS A 24 14.72 7.52 16.71
N PRO A 25 13.36 7.50 16.74
CA PRO A 25 12.57 7.11 15.58
C PRO A 25 12.77 8.08 14.41
N ARG A 26 12.85 7.53 13.20
CA ARG A 26 13.09 8.27 11.96
C ARG A 26 11.81 8.30 11.13
N TYR A 27 11.30 9.50 10.93
CA TYR A 27 10.04 9.76 10.26
C TYR A 27 10.24 10.28 8.84
N LEU A 28 9.60 9.65 7.86
CA LEU A 28 9.57 10.10 6.47
C LEU A 28 8.18 10.57 6.08
N MET A 29 8.02 11.90 5.95
CA MET A 29 6.75 12.54 5.64
C MET A 29 6.29 12.31 4.20
N GLY A 30 4.99 12.09 4.03
CA GLY A 30 4.33 12.12 2.72
C GLY A 30 4.65 10.92 1.80
N VAL A 31 5.24 9.85 2.32
CA VAL A 31 5.57 8.63 1.57
C VAL A 31 4.69 7.49 2.04
N GLY A 32 4.15 6.68 1.19
CA GLY A 32 3.73 6.76 -0.18
C GLY A 32 3.28 5.43 -0.76
N THR A 33 3.94 4.97 -1.78
CA THR A 33 3.62 3.67 -2.35
C THR A 33 4.13 2.53 -1.47
N PRO A 34 3.52 1.32 -1.52
CA PRO A 34 4.02 0.16 -0.80
C PRO A 34 5.52 -0.11 -1.04
N GLY A 35 5.96 -0.04 -2.29
CA GLY A 35 7.36 -0.24 -2.66
C GLY A 35 8.28 0.83 -2.04
N ASN A 36 7.86 2.10 -2.05
CA ASN A 36 8.63 3.18 -1.42
C ASN A 36 8.75 3.00 0.10
N ILE A 37 7.70 2.52 0.75
CA ILE A 37 7.73 2.21 2.19
C ILE A 37 8.74 1.10 2.48
N ILE A 38 8.67 -0.01 1.73
CA ILE A 38 9.60 -1.14 1.88
C ILE A 38 11.06 -0.65 1.68
N GLU A 39 11.33 0.10 0.63
CA GLU A 39 12.67 0.61 0.34
C GLU A 39 13.17 1.63 1.37
N ALA A 40 12.29 2.46 1.92
CA ALA A 40 12.65 3.41 2.96
C ALA A 40 12.94 2.71 4.31
N VAL A 41 12.17 1.66 4.65
CA VAL A 41 12.45 0.84 5.84
C VAL A 41 13.82 0.14 5.73
N ALA A 42 14.17 -0.38 4.54
CA ALA A 42 15.50 -0.96 4.28
C ALA A 42 16.64 0.01 4.57
N ARG A 43 16.39 1.32 4.44
CA ARG A 43 17.34 2.40 4.71
C ARG A 43 17.30 2.92 6.15
N GLY A 44 16.39 2.40 6.98
CA GLY A 44 16.29 2.72 8.39
C GLY A 44 15.23 3.78 8.75
N VAL A 45 14.20 3.95 7.93
CA VAL A 45 13.01 4.75 8.29
C VAL A 45 12.06 3.89 9.13
N ASP A 46 11.50 4.46 10.20
CA ASP A 46 10.68 3.74 11.17
C ASP A 46 9.18 3.95 10.97
N PHE A 47 8.74 5.14 10.54
CA PHE A 47 7.31 5.43 10.37
C PHE A 47 7.03 6.52 9.34
N PHE A 48 5.79 6.55 8.87
CA PHE A 48 5.33 7.28 7.71
C PHE A 48 3.95 7.89 7.93
N ASP A 49 3.63 8.91 7.14
CA ASP A 49 2.26 9.31 6.84
C ASP A 49 2.06 9.43 5.33
N CYS A 50 0.85 9.18 4.86
CA CYS A 50 0.52 9.41 3.47
C CYS A 50 -1.00 9.48 3.23
N VAL A 51 -1.43 10.40 2.39
CA VAL A 51 -2.83 10.49 1.93
C VAL A 51 -3.17 9.45 0.86
N MET A 52 -2.17 8.79 0.28
CA MET A 52 -2.31 7.92 -0.88
C MET A 52 -3.33 6.77 -0.67
N PRO A 53 -3.33 6.04 0.45
CA PRO A 53 -4.30 4.96 0.64
C PRO A 53 -5.74 5.44 0.52
N ALA A 54 -6.07 6.53 1.19
CA ALA A 54 -7.41 7.11 1.17
C ALA A 54 -7.73 7.78 -0.16
N ARG A 55 -6.80 8.58 -0.72
CA ARG A 55 -6.96 9.25 -2.01
C ARG A 55 -7.17 8.24 -3.14
N ASN A 56 -6.30 7.24 -3.25
CA ASN A 56 -6.39 6.21 -4.27
C ASN A 56 -7.67 5.37 -4.12
N GLY A 57 -8.05 5.02 -2.88
CA GLY A 57 -9.32 4.33 -2.60
C GLY A 57 -10.52 5.09 -3.14
N ARG A 58 -10.63 6.39 -2.88
CA ARG A 58 -11.72 7.22 -3.41
C ARG A 58 -11.79 7.23 -4.94
N HIS A 59 -10.68 7.01 -5.63
CA HIS A 59 -10.62 6.94 -7.10
C HIS A 59 -10.76 5.51 -7.65
N GLY A 60 -10.91 4.51 -6.77
CA GLY A 60 -11.08 3.11 -7.16
C GLY A 60 -9.77 2.36 -7.42
N HIS A 61 -8.62 2.92 -7.03
CA HIS A 61 -7.35 2.22 -7.04
C HIS A 61 -7.14 1.51 -5.71
N LEU A 62 -7.10 0.18 -5.74
CA LEU A 62 -7.05 -0.67 -4.57
C LEU A 62 -5.75 -1.47 -4.55
N PHE A 63 -5.09 -1.48 -3.39
CA PHE A 63 -3.84 -2.21 -3.18
C PHE A 63 -4.13 -3.66 -2.79
N THR A 64 -3.46 -4.61 -3.42
CA THR A 64 -3.57 -6.03 -3.12
C THR A 64 -2.19 -6.66 -2.97
N TRP A 65 -2.10 -7.84 -2.41
CA TRP A 65 -0.85 -8.59 -2.30
C TRP A 65 -0.31 -9.10 -3.64
N SER A 66 -1.04 -8.87 -4.72
CA SER A 66 -0.61 -9.18 -6.10
C SER A 66 -0.34 -7.93 -6.95
N GLY A 67 -0.60 -6.73 -6.42
CA GLY A 67 -0.43 -5.46 -7.13
C GLY A 67 -1.62 -4.52 -6.98
N VAL A 68 -1.67 -3.47 -7.78
CA VAL A 68 -2.71 -2.43 -7.72
C VAL A 68 -3.78 -2.68 -8.77
N ILE A 69 -5.02 -2.80 -8.36
CA ILE A 69 -6.18 -2.90 -9.26
C ILE A 69 -6.92 -1.58 -9.39
N ASN A 70 -7.49 -1.30 -10.57
CA ASN A 70 -8.52 -0.28 -10.72
C ASN A 70 -9.88 -0.97 -10.79
N ILE A 71 -10.64 -0.90 -9.71
CA ILE A 71 -11.94 -1.58 -9.56
C ILE A 71 -12.97 -1.16 -10.61
N LYS A 72 -12.79 0.01 -11.23
CA LYS A 72 -13.69 0.52 -12.28
C LYS A 72 -13.53 -0.19 -13.62
N ASN A 73 -12.45 -0.98 -13.82
CA ASN A 73 -12.19 -1.70 -15.05
C ASN A 73 -13.32 -2.70 -15.38
N GLU A 74 -13.60 -2.88 -16.66
CA GLU A 74 -14.68 -3.72 -17.15
C GLU A 74 -14.51 -5.20 -16.76
N LYS A 75 -13.28 -5.69 -16.69
CA LYS A 75 -12.96 -7.06 -16.30
C LYS A 75 -13.54 -7.47 -14.94
N TYR A 76 -13.84 -6.53 -14.06
CA TYR A 76 -14.43 -6.79 -12.74
C TYR A 76 -15.95 -6.74 -12.71
N GLN A 77 -16.62 -6.57 -13.86
CA GLN A 77 -18.09 -6.42 -13.92
C GLN A 77 -18.85 -7.63 -13.39
N ARG A 78 -18.28 -8.82 -13.55
CA ARG A 78 -18.87 -10.09 -13.11
C ARG A 78 -17.91 -10.90 -12.23
N ASP A 79 -16.92 -10.23 -11.64
CA ASP A 79 -15.91 -10.87 -10.80
C ASP A 79 -16.44 -10.99 -9.37
N GLU A 80 -16.81 -12.20 -8.98
CA GLU A 80 -17.34 -12.52 -7.64
C GLU A 80 -16.25 -12.66 -6.57
N GLN A 81 -14.96 -12.58 -6.97
CA GLN A 81 -13.85 -12.64 -6.02
C GLN A 81 -13.81 -11.37 -5.13
N PRO A 82 -13.27 -11.46 -3.91
CA PRO A 82 -12.99 -10.28 -3.08
C PRO A 82 -11.97 -9.37 -3.75
N ILE A 83 -11.80 -8.15 -3.23
CA ILE A 83 -10.75 -7.22 -3.71
C ILE A 83 -9.40 -7.95 -3.76
N ASP A 84 -9.06 -8.60 -2.66
CA ASP A 84 -7.84 -9.41 -2.52
C ASP A 84 -8.17 -10.72 -1.79
N PRO A 85 -7.98 -11.88 -2.42
CA PRO A 85 -8.19 -13.18 -1.77
C PRO A 85 -7.28 -13.45 -0.57
N GLN A 86 -6.17 -12.73 -0.45
CA GLN A 86 -5.23 -12.83 0.68
C GLN A 86 -5.52 -11.84 1.81
N CYS A 87 -6.61 -11.06 1.70
CA CYS A 87 -6.96 -10.01 2.64
C CYS A 87 -8.20 -10.41 3.45
N ASP A 88 -8.09 -10.35 4.76
CA ASP A 88 -9.17 -10.67 5.72
C ASP A 88 -9.89 -9.42 6.24
N CYS A 89 -9.75 -8.27 5.58
CA CYS A 89 -10.49 -7.08 5.97
C CYS A 89 -12.02 -7.28 5.85
N PRO A 90 -12.83 -6.53 6.62
CA PRO A 90 -14.29 -6.67 6.60
C PRO A 90 -14.92 -6.48 5.21
N VAL A 91 -14.26 -5.77 4.30
CA VAL A 91 -14.74 -5.57 2.93
C VAL A 91 -14.51 -6.83 2.09
N CYS A 92 -13.28 -7.38 2.12
CA CYS A 92 -12.94 -8.60 1.38
C CYS A 92 -13.72 -9.82 1.86
N GLN A 93 -14.08 -9.87 3.16
CA GLN A 93 -14.88 -10.97 3.71
C GLN A 93 -16.34 -10.96 3.29
N ARG A 94 -16.88 -9.83 2.80
CA ARG A 94 -18.32 -9.66 2.60
C ARG A 94 -18.71 -9.28 1.19
N PHE A 95 -17.83 -8.66 0.41
CA PHE A 95 -18.19 -8.04 -0.85
C PHE A 95 -17.25 -8.45 -1.98
N SER A 96 -17.83 -8.64 -3.17
CA SER A 96 -17.10 -8.98 -4.39
C SER A 96 -16.59 -7.73 -5.11
N ARG A 97 -15.63 -7.92 -6.01
CA ARG A 97 -15.17 -6.89 -6.96
C ARG A 97 -16.32 -6.38 -7.82
N ALA A 98 -17.20 -7.28 -8.29
CA ALA A 98 -18.38 -6.91 -9.08
C ALA A 98 -19.29 -5.93 -8.32
N TYR A 99 -19.56 -6.21 -7.05
CA TYR A 99 -20.38 -5.34 -6.21
C TYR A 99 -19.72 -3.96 -5.97
N LEU A 100 -18.44 -3.94 -5.62
CA LEU A 100 -17.73 -2.67 -5.44
C LEU A 100 -17.69 -1.86 -6.74
N ARG A 101 -17.42 -2.52 -7.86
CA ARG A 101 -17.46 -1.85 -9.17
C ARG A 101 -18.85 -1.26 -9.46
N HIS A 102 -19.91 -2.02 -9.17
CA HIS A 102 -21.27 -1.52 -9.32
C HIS A 102 -21.49 -0.23 -8.51
N LEU A 103 -21.10 -0.21 -7.24
CA LEU A 103 -21.21 0.97 -6.38
C LEU A 103 -20.44 2.18 -6.96
N PHE A 104 -19.23 1.98 -7.49
CA PHE A 104 -18.47 3.05 -8.17
C PHE A 104 -19.14 3.53 -9.44
N LYS A 105 -19.81 2.65 -10.19
CA LYS A 105 -20.52 3.01 -11.42
C LYS A 105 -21.87 3.71 -11.15
N ALA A 106 -22.49 3.39 -10.03
CA ALA A 106 -23.70 4.03 -9.56
C ALA A 106 -23.45 5.33 -8.77
N ASP A 107 -22.17 5.75 -8.67
CA ASP A 107 -21.72 6.94 -7.93
C ASP A 107 -22.12 6.93 -6.44
N GLU A 108 -22.19 5.75 -5.84
CA GLU A 108 -22.52 5.56 -4.43
C GLU A 108 -21.35 5.92 -3.51
N MET A 109 -21.56 6.76 -2.53
CA MET A 109 -20.53 7.13 -1.53
C MET A 109 -19.98 5.93 -0.76
N LEU A 110 -20.77 4.86 -0.62
CA LEU A 110 -20.38 3.62 0.05
C LEU A 110 -19.20 2.95 -0.67
N ALA A 111 -19.07 3.12 -2.00
CA ALA A 111 -17.93 2.63 -2.77
C ALA A 111 -16.60 3.18 -2.23
N MET A 112 -16.54 4.51 -2.04
CA MET A 112 -15.35 5.18 -1.53
C MET A 112 -15.03 4.74 -0.09
N ARG A 113 -16.05 4.59 0.76
CA ARG A 113 -15.88 4.11 2.13
C ARG A 113 -15.25 2.72 2.18
N PHE A 114 -15.78 1.78 1.41
CA PHE A 114 -15.23 0.42 1.36
C PHE A 114 -13.82 0.38 0.78
N ALA A 115 -13.58 1.11 -0.29
CA ALA A 115 -12.27 1.22 -0.92
C ALA A 115 -11.21 1.78 0.05
N VAL A 116 -11.54 2.84 0.78
CA VAL A 116 -10.64 3.44 1.79
C VAL A 116 -10.40 2.48 2.95
N MET A 117 -11.46 1.82 3.47
CA MET A 117 -11.31 0.82 4.54
C MET A 117 -10.35 -0.31 4.14
N HIS A 118 -10.52 -0.86 2.93
CA HIS A 118 -9.64 -1.90 2.41
C HIS A 118 -8.19 -1.42 2.29
N ASN A 119 -7.96 -0.26 1.67
CA ASN A 119 -6.61 0.28 1.48
C ASN A 119 -5.91 0.57 2.82
N LEU A 120 -6.60 1.15 3.79
CA LEU A 120 -6.03 1.38 5.12
C LEU A 120 -5.69 0.07 5.82
N TYR A 121 -6.56 -0.94 5.70
CA TYR A 121 -6.28 -2.27 6.24
C TYR A 121 -5.05 -2.89 5.59
N PHE A 122 -4.94 -2.81 4.26
CA PHE A 122 -3.77 -3.28 3.51
C PHE A 122 -2.48 -2.63 4.02
N TYR A 123 -2.44 -1.30 4.16
CA TYR A 123 -1.24 -0.59 4.62
C TYR A 123 -0.86 -0.95 6.07
N ASN A 124 -1.84 -1.08 6.96
CA ASN A 124 -1.57 -1.53 8.33
C ASN A 124 -1.03 -2.96 8.36
N THR A 125 -1.57 -3.85 7.52
CA THR A 125 -1.08 -5.23 7.38
C THR A 125 0.32 -5.26 6.75
N LEU A 126 0.59 -4.39 5.77
CA LEU A 126 1.93 -4.24 5.19
C LEU A 126 2.96 -3.89 6.28
N MET A 127 2.67 -2.90 7.12
CA MET A 127 3.57 -2.52 8.22
C MET A 127 3.73 -3.65 9.24
N ALA A 128 2.68 -4.41 9.52
CA ALA A 128 2.77 -5.58 10.41
C ALA A 128 3.66 -6.68 9.82
N ARG A 129 3.50 -7.00 8.53
CA ARG A 129 4.34 -7.99 7.84
C ARG A 129 5.80 -7.54 7.70
N ILE A 130 6.05 -6.24 7.48
CA ILE A 130 7.40 -5.67 7.50
C ILE A 130 8.07 -5.90 8.85
N ARG A 131 7.39 -5.58 9.96
CA ARG A 131 7.93 -5.81 11.31
C ARG A 131 8.22 -7.29 11.56
N ALA A 132 7.29 -8.17 11.22
CA ALA A 132 7.47 -9.61 11.36
C ALA A 132 8.67 -10.13 10.54
N ALA A 133 8.86 -9.65 9.32
CA ALA A 133 9.99 -10.02 8.47
C ALA A 133 11.33 -9.53 9.06
N ILE A 134 11.37 -8.35 9.67
CA ILE A 134 12.55 -7.82 10.36
C ILE A 134 12.88 -8.71 11.59
N GLU A 135 11.88 -9.00 12.42
CA GLU A 135 12.04 -9.84 13.61
C GLU A 135 12.52 -11.26 13.28
N ALA A 136 12.05 -11.82 12.16
CA ALA A 136 12.46 -13.14 11.66
C ALA A 136 13.83 -13.12 10.94
N GLY A 137 14.44 -11.96 10.68
CA GLY A 137 15.66 -11.85 9.86
C GLY A 137 15.44 -12.12 8.37
N GLU A 138 14.20 -12.07 7.89
CA GLU A 138 13.79 -12.41 6.52
C GLU A 138 13.48 -11.16 5.65
N TYR A 139 13.85 -9.97 6.14
CA TYR A 139 13.44 -8.72 5.52
C TYR A 139 13.93 -8.56 4.06
N GLU A 140 15.14 -9.00 3.73
CA GLU A 140 15.65 -8.91 2.36
C GLU A 140 14.87 -9.81 1.37
N ALA A 141 14.41 -10.97 1.81
CA ALA A 141 13.55 -11.83 1.00
C ALA A 141 12.17 -11.18 0.78
N PHE A 142 11.60 -10.59 1.82
CA PHE A 142 10.37 -9.82 1.76
C PHE A 142 10.49 -8.63 0.79
N ARG A 143 11.53 -7.83 0.93
CA ARG A 143 11.84 -6.67 0.09
C ARG A 143 11.92 -7.07 -1.38
N LYS A 144 12.75 -8.09 -1.70
CA LYS A 144 12.93 -8.58 -3.06
C LYS A 144 11.62 -9.06 -3.70
N THR A 145 10.74 -9.67 -2.92
CA THR A 145 9.46 -10.18 -3.40
C THR A 145 8.46 -9.06 -3.66
N TYR A 146 8.34 -8.11 -2.73
CA TYR A 146 7.18 -7.22 -2.69
C TYR A 146 7.44 -5.81 -3.22
N THR A 147 8.66 -5.30 -3.26
CA THR A 147 8.93 -3.89 -3.63
C THR A 147 8.32 -3.50 -4.98
N THR A 148 8.60 -4.26 -6.03
CA THR A 148 8.06 -3.97 -7.38
C THR A 148 6.64 -4.47 -7.54
N MET A 149 6.35 -5.66 -7.00
CA MET A 149 5.07 -6.32 -7.19
C MET A 149 3.90 -5.49 -6.67
N LEU A 150 4.02 -4.93 -5.46
CA LEU A 150 2.93 -4.18 -4.83
C LEU A 150 2.63 -2.83 -5.49
N ASP A 151 3.56 -2.27 -6.25
CA ASP A 151 3.38 -1.02 -7.00
C ASP A 151 2.95 -1.27 -8.46
N THR A 152 2.99 -2.53 -8.92
CA THR A 152 2.62 -2.90 -10.29
C THR A 152 1.11 -2.88 -10.46
N ARG A 153 0.64 -2.26 -11.55
CA ARG A 153 -0.79 -2.29 -11.93
C ARG A 153 -1.13 -3.60 -12.65
N ILE A 154 -2.21 -4.24 -12.25
CA ILE A 154 -2.70 -5.52 -12.78
C ILE A 154 -4.15 -5.47 -13.25
#